data_9ba7719cb8de8e9b87a64a5797444c4d
#
_entry.id   9ba7719cb8de8e9b87a64a5797444c4d
#
_cell.length_a   1.000
_cell.length_b   1.000
_cell.length_c   1.000
_cell.angle_alpha   90.00
_cell.angle_beta   90.00
_cell.angle_gamma   90.00
#
_symmetry.space_group_name_H-M   'P 1'
#
loop_
_entity.id
_entity.type
_entity.pdbx_description
1 polymer ?
#
loop_
_entity_poly.entity_id
_entity_poly.type
_entity_poly.pdbx_seq_one_letter_code
_entity_poly.pdbx_strand_id
1 'polypeptide(L)'
;MKRIFYILLMSVMTLFLIAGCGSESKGANVKVHTICDSVGRNVEIPYPVTKAAVANAYNVELINAIGALDNIVGVDFNIYNDQAGFKNKFKKEQIIGKNQRELNYEKIIEINPQVLILTGNGAVEEAEKKLKPFGIKVIVCDSYYTEDFEKNCKLIGSIFGKEKAADELTAYFMDKLAYINKQLAGVEKKKVYFEYRRIGSTTIPGNYFYKMIEYAGGANIFSDAKNVNVDPESIIERNPEYIIKVSNVNVQSTYEPPTADEQKAILAEIKNRPGWDSVDAVKNNKILLLSHYLHGGASKLVGTMYVAKYLYPDKLPDLHPEQVFKDWLEKYQHLSYIEGHTYPKFNLND
;
A
#
# COMPACT_ATOMS: atom_id res chain seq x y z
N MET A 1 -82.20 -40.34 9.67
CA MET A 1 -80.84 -40.72 10.14
C MET A 1 -79.78 -40.80 9.04
N LYS A 2 -80.05 -40.42 7.79
CA LYS A 2 -79.02 -40.42 6.71
C LYS A 2 -78.42 -39.04 6.34
N ARG A 3 -78.86 -37.93 6.98
CA ARG A 3 -78.37 -36.59 6.68
C ARG A 3 -77.34 -36.05 7.70
N ILE A 4 -77.18 -36.72 8.83
CA ILE A 4 -76.22 -36.30 9.88
C ILE A 4 -74.86 -36.97 9.65
N PHE A 5 -74.78 -38.04 8.90
CA PHE A 5 -73.55 -38.76 8.64
C PHE A 5 -72.62 -38.11 7.58
N TYR A 6 -73.22 -37.27 6.71
CA TYR A 6 -72.43 -36.53 5.68
C TYR A 6 -71.79 -35.22 6.16
N ILE A 7 -72.31 -34.65 7.24
CA ILE A 7 -71.73 -33.40 7.79
C ILE A 7 -70.51 -33.70 8.67
N LEU A 8 -70.41 -34.89 9.27
CA LEU A 8 -69.27 -35.31 10.09
C LEU A 8 -68.08 -35.80 9.27
N LEU A 9 -68.32 -36.23 7.99
CA LEU A 9 -67.22 -36.69 7.10
C LEU A 9 -66.56 -35.52 6.35
N MET A 10 -67.22 -34.35 6.27
CA MET A 10 -66.66 -33.19 5.59
C MET A 10 -65.83 -32.27 6.55
N SER A 11 -65.91 -32.44 7.86
CA SER A 11 -65.18 -31.67 8.85
C SER A 11 -63.79 -32.30 9.21
N VAL A 12 -63.56 -33.57 8.82
CA VAL A 12 -62.24 -34.25 9.06
C VAL A 12 -61.29 -34.10 7.88
N MET A 13 -61.78 -33.68 6.69
CA MET A 13 -60.93 -33.56 5.48
C MET A 13 -60.36 -32.15 5.29
N THR A 14 -60.65 -31.19 6.17
CA THR A 14 -60.13 -29.81 6.12
C THR A 14 -59.00 -29.51 7.12
N LEU A 15 -58.51 -30.51 7.88
CA LEU A 15 -57.47 -30.31 8.89
C LEU A 15 -56.08 -30.89 8.50
N PHE A 16 -55.87 -31.30 7.23
CA PHE A 16 -54.60 -31.89 6.77
C PHE A 16 -53.85 -31.05 5.70
N LEU A 17 -54.16 -29.75 5.54
CA LEU A 17 -53.51 -28.87 4.55
C LEU A 17 -52.83 -27.66 5.12
N ILE A 18 -52.45 -27.67 6.42
CA ILE A 18 -51.57 -26.62 7.00
C ILE A 18 -50.42 -27.29 7.78
N ALA A 19 -49.64 -28.08 7.08
CA ALA A 19 -48.30 -28.47 7.49
C ALA A 19 -47.37 -28.40 6.25
N GLY A 20 -47.48 -27.26 5.53
CA GLY A 20 -46.44 -26.80 4.65
C GLY A 20 -45.32 -26.28 5.53
N CYS A 21 -44.29 -27.08 5.80
CA CYS A 21 -43.01 -26.57 6.27
C CYS A 21 -42.50 -25.58 5.24
N GLY A 22 -42.87 -24.32 5.37
CA GLY A 22 -42.09 -23.21 4.88
C GLY A 22 -40.78 -23.22 5.67
N SER A 23 -39.76 -23.88 5.13
CA SER A 23 -38.40 -23.54 5.54
C SER A 23 -38.19 -22.10 5.10
N GLU A 24 -38.50 -21.16 5.99
CA GLU A 24 -37.91 -19.81 5.93
C GLU A 24 -36.41 -20.04 5.93
N SER A 25 -35.81 -20.01 4.75
CA SER A 25 -34.40 -19.72 4.65
C SER A 25 -34.25 -18.35 5.34
N LYS A 26 -33.80 -18.36 6.59
CA LYS A 26 -33.26 -17.17 7.23
C LYS A 26 -32.11 -16.70 6.36
N GLY A 27 -32.41 -15.89 5.34
CA GLY A 27 -31.43 -15.06 4.69
C GLY A 27 -30.77 -14.29 5.80
N ALA A 28 -29.54 -14.61 6.13
CA ALA A 28 -28.76 -13.83 7.06
C ALA A 28 -28.85 -12.37 6.57
N ASN A 29 -29.43 -11.48 7.38
CA ASN A 29 -29.46 -10.05 7.09
C ASN A 29 -28.00 -9.62 6.97
N VAL A 30 -27.45 -9.59 5.75
CA VAL A 30 -26.10 -9.11 5.48
C VAL A 30 -26.12 -7.63 5.83
N LYS A 31 -25.42 -7.27 6.92
CA LYS A 31 -25.28 -5.88 7.30
C LYS A 31 -24.56 -5.16 6.15
N VAL A 32 -25.18 -4.10 5.65
CA VAL A 32 -24.61 -3.25 4.60
C VAL A 32 -23.95 -2.04 5.25
N HIS A 33 -22.78 -1.67 4.75
CA HIS A 33 -22.02 -0.51 5.18
C HIS A 33 -21.66 0.35 3.97
N THR A 34 -21.81 1.67 4.09
CA THR A 34 -21.42 2.61 3.04
C THR A 34 -20.05 3.17 3.40
N ILE A 35 -19.09 2.98 2.52
CA ILE A 35 -17.74 3.53 2.62
C ILE A 35 -17.55 4.65 1.60
N CYS A 36 -16.67 5.62 1.91
CA CYS A 36 -16.16 6.59 0.94
C CYS A 36 -14.77 6.16 0.52
N ASP A 37 -14.57 5.81 -0.73
CA ASP A 37 -13.29 5.36 -1.24
C ASP A 37 -12.28 6.50 -1.50
N SER A 38 -11.05 6.17 -1.95
CA SER A 38 -9.97 7.15 -2.10
C SER A 38 -10.27 8.25 -3.12
N VAL A 39 -11.16 7.99 -4.09
CA VAL A 39 -11.58 8.97 -5.11
C VAL A 39 -12.92 9.64 -4.80
N GLY A 40 -13.42 9.48 -3.57
CA GLY A 40 -14.61 10.17 -3.06
C GLY A 40 -15.94 9.53 -3.45
N ARG A 41 -15.96 8.27 -3.92
CA ARG A 41 -17.21 7.57 -4.26
C ARG A 41 -17.78 6.88 -3.03
N ASN A 42 -19.10 6.97 -2.85
CA ASN A 42 -19.81 6.19 -1.85
C ASN A 42 -20.14 4.81 -2.42
N VAL A 43 -19.63 3.76 -1.77
CA VAL A 43 -19.81 2.37 -2.18
C VAL A 43 -20.48 1.59 -1.05
N GLU A 44 -21.65 0.98 -1.34
CA GLU A 44 -22.32 0.07 -0.41
C GLU A 44 -21.70 -1.33 -0.52
N ILE A 45 -21.21 -1.86 0.60
CA ILE A 45 -20.57 -3.16 0.71
C ILE A 45 -21.19 -4.02 1.80
N PRO A 46 -21.10 -5.36 1.70
CA PRO A 46 -21.36 -6.23 2.85
C PRO A 46 -20.37 -5.92 3.99
N TYR A 47 -20.81 -6.01 5.24
CA TYR A 47 -19.96 -5.69 6.37
C TYR A 47 -19.98 -6.76 7.47
N PRO A 48 -18.81 -7.19 7.96
CA PRO A 48 -17.49 -6.95 7.36
C PRO A 48 -17.32 -7.75 6.05
N VAL A 49 -16.44 -7.26 5.16
CA VAL A 49 -16.04 -8.02 3.97
C VAL A 49 -15.20 -9.22 4.41
N THR A 50 -15.57 -10.40 3.93
CA THR A 50 -14.90 -11.68 4.24
C THR A 50 -14.22 -12.32 3.02
N LYS A 51 -14.54 -11.82 1.82
CA LYS A 51 -13.95 -12.27 0.55
C LYS A 51 -13.64 -11.05 -0.32
N ALA A 52 -12.37 -10.69 -0.43
CA ALA A 52 -11.90 -9.60 -1.27
C ALA A 52 -10.95 -10.12 -2.36
N ALA A 53 -11.07 -9.58 -3.57
CA ALA A 53 -10.02 -9.65 -4.58
C ALA A 53 -9.22 -8.34 -4.52
N VAL A 54 -7.90 -8.42 -4.59
CA VAL A 54 -7.00 -7.25 -4.44
C VAL A 54 -5.93 -7.27 -5.52
N ALA A 55 -5.86 -6.23 -6.33
CA ALA A 55 -4.89 -6.13 -7.41
C ALA A 55 -4.00 -4.88 -7.23
N ASN A 56 -3.19 -4.90 -6.22
CA ASN A 56 -2.09 -3.99 -5.95
C ASN A 56 -1.39 -4.42 -4.64
N ALA A 57 -0.08 -4.60 -4.66
CA ALA A 57 0.70 -5.09 -3.53
C ALA A 57 0.59 -4.18 -2.29
N TYR A 58 0.55 -2.85 -2.47
CA TYR A 58 0.46 -1.89 -1.36
C TYR A 58 -0.85 -1.99 -0.59
N ASN A 59 -1.95 -2.31 -1.28
CA ASN A 59 -3.22 -2.59 -0.62
C ASN A 59 -3.16 -3.90 0.17
N VAL A 60 -2.49 -4.94 -0.36
CA VAL A 60 -2.27 -6.20 0.36
C VAL A 60 -1.44 -5.99 1.62
N GLU A 61 -0.39 -5.17 1.56
CA GLU A 61 0.44 -4.82 2.72
C GLU A 61 -0.38 -4.15 3.84
N LEU A 62 -1.26 -3.19 3.50
CA LEU A 62 -2.15 -2.56 4.49
C LEU A 62 -3.16 -3.54 5.08
N ILE A 63 -3.77 -4.38 4.24
CA ILE A 63 -4.71 -5.42 4.67
C ILE A 63 -4.02 -6.43 5.60
N ASN A 64 -2.78 -6.83 5.27
CA ASN A 64 -1.98 -7.70 6.12
C ASN A 64 -1.66 -7.03 7.47
N ALA A 65 -1.25 -5.76 7.44
CA ALA A 65 -0.87 -5.02 8.64
C ALA A 65 -1.99 -4.88 9.69
N ILE A 66 -3.25 -4.88 9.26
CA ILE A 66 -4.41 -4.84 10.15
C ILE A 66 -4.99 -6.23 10.48
N GLY A 67 -4.31 -7.32 10.06
CA GLY A 67 -4.73 -8.70 10.34
C GLY A 67 -5.97 -9.16 9.58
N ALA A 68 -6.12 -8.73 8.31
CA ALA A 68 -7.22 -9.12 7.43
C ALA A 68 -6.77 -9.90 6.18
N LEU A 69 -5.53 -10.42 6.15
CA LEU A 69 -4.96 -11.10 4.99
C LEU A 69 -5.78 -12.32 4.56
N ASP A 70 -6.33 -13.07 5.52
CA ASP A 70 -7.12 -14.28 5.25
C ASP A 70 -8.45 -13.99 4.52
N ASN A 71 -8.88 -12.73 4.49
CA ASN A 71 -10.05 -12.31 3.73
C ASN A 71 -9.76 -12.13 2.23
N ILE A 72 -8.49 -12.21 1.81
CA ILE A 72 -8.11 -12.07 0.40
C ILE A 72 -8.23 -13.43 -0.29
N VAL A 73 -9.14 -13.50 -1.28
CA VAL A 73 -9.41 -14.71 -2.06
C VAL A 73 -8.87 -14.65 -3.49
N GLY A 74 -8.41 -13.48 -3.95
CA GLY A 74 -7.83 -13.29 -5.28
C GLY A 74 -6.82 -12.17 -5.30
N VAL A 75 -5.69 -12.35 -6.04
CA VAL A 75 -4.61 -11.36 -6.18
C VAL A 75 -4.11 -11.32 -7.63
N ASP A 76 -3.45 -10.22 -8.04
CA ASP A 76 -2.78 -10.21 -9.34
C ASP A 76 -1.49 -11.05 -9.35
N PHE A 77 -0.99 -11.30 -10.57
CA PHE A 77 0.21 -12.13 -10.77
C PHE A 77 1.47 -11.51 -10.12
N ASN A 78 1.59 -10.18 -10.07
CA ASN A 78 2.76 -9.55 -9.47
C ASN A 78 2.84 -9.84 -7.96
N ILE A 79 1.70 -9.80 -7.27
CA ILE A 79 1.61 -10.17 -5.85
C ILE A 79 1.94 -11.65 -5.65
N TYR A 80 1.32 -12.53 -6.45
CA TYR A 80 1.60 -13.97 -6.40
C TYR A 80 3.08 -14.28 -6.67
N ASN A 81 3.70 -13.56 -7.61
CA ASN A 81 5.08 -13.80 -8.04
C ASN A 81 6.13 -13.20 -7.09
N ASP A 82 5.76 -12.31 -6.17
CA ASP A 82 6.66 -11.81 -5.12
C ASP A 82 6.87 -12.90 -4.07
N GLN A 83 7.83 -13.77 -4.38
CA GLN A 83 8.11 -14.98 -3.60
C GLN A 83 8.61 -14.69 -2.19
N ALA A 84 9.30 -13.58 -1.98
CA ALA A 84 9.84 -13.23 -0.68
C ALA A 84 8.79 -12.51 0.20
N GLY A 85 8.11 -11.48 -0.36
CA GLY A 85 7.11 -10.69 0.38
C GLY A 85 5.80 -11.43 0.64
N PHE A 86 5.36 -12.26 -0.34
CA PHE A 86 4.05 -12.93 -0.28
C PHE A 86 4.11 -14.45 -0.48
N LYS A 87 5.31 -15.03 -0.37
CA LYS A 87 5.53 -16.48 -0.56
C LYS A 87 4.61 -17.30 0.33
N ASN A 88 3.98 -18.31 -0.30
CA ASN A 88 3.06 -19.25 0.34
C ASN A 88 1.76 -18.64 0.90
N LYS A 89 1.53 -17.33 0.74
CA LYS A 89 0.29 -16.69 1.18
C LYS A 89 -0.84 -16.90 0.17
N PHE A 90 -0.51 -16.94 -1.13
CA PHE A 90 -1.49 -17.09 -2.21
C PHE A 90 -1.18 -18.30 -3.11
N LYS A 91 -2.23 -18.92 -3.64
CA LYS A 91 -2.14 -20.05 -4.56
C LYS A 91 -2.33 -19.57 -6.00
N LYS A 92 -1.84 -20.38 -6.96
CA LYS A 92 -1.95 -20.06 -8.39
C LYS A 92 -3.40 -19.87 -8.85
N GLU A 93 -4.32 -20.62 -8.27
CA GLU A 93 -5.76 -20.56 -8.55
C GLU A 93 -6.41 -19.23 -8.13
N GLN A 94 -5.72 -18.44 -7.29
CA GLN A 94 -6.18 -17.12 -6.83
C GLN A 94 -5.73 -15.98 -7.73
N ILE A 95 -5.01 -16.25 -8.84
CA ILE A 95 -4.55 -15.21 -9.77
C ILE A 95 -5.72 -14.68 -10.57
N ILE A 96 -6.04 -13.39 -10.39
CA ILE A 96 -7.15 -12.69 -11.03
C ILE A 96 -6.74 -11.81 -12.23
N GLY A 97 -5.51 -11.90 -12.68
CA GLY A 97 -4.98 -11.10 -13.80
C GLY A 97 -3.48 -10.90 -13.69
N LYS A 98 -2.88 -10.26 -14.70
CA LYS A 98 -1.45 -9.97 -14.71
C LYS A 98 -1.08 -8.83 -13.75
N ASN A 99 -1.92 -7.81 -13.72
CA ASN A 99 -1.80 -6.63 -12.85
C ASN A 99 -3.17 -5.93 -12.78
N GLN A 100 -3.28 -4.84 -12.02
CA GLN A 100 -4.53 -4.11 -11.83
C GLN A 100 -5.13 -3.44 -13.10
N ARG A 101 -4.41 -3.43 -14.23
CA ARG A 101 -4.89 -2.94 -15.53
C ARG A 101 -5.26 -4.07 -16.49
N GLU A 102 -4.70 -5.25 -16.26
CA GLU A 102 -4.90 -6.45 -17.08
C GLU A 102 -5.56 -7.54 -16.21
N LEU A 103 -6.86 -7.36 -15.91
CA LEU A 103 -7.66 -8.24 -15.06
C LEU A 103 -8.32 -9.36 -15.87
N ASN A 104 -8.43 -10.55 -15.26
CA ASN A 104 -9.23 -11.66 -15.77
C ASN A 104 -10.61 -11.64 -15.09
N TYR A 105 -11.58 -11.03 -15.72
CA TYR A 105 -12.93 -10.85 -15.16
C TYR A 105 -13.67 -12.18 -15.00
N GLU A 106 -13.46 -13.14 -15.89
CA GLU A 106 -14.06 -14.49 -15.76
C GLU A 106 -13.57 -15.16 -14.49
N LYS A 107 -12.26 -15.05 -14.21
CA LYS A 107 -11.67 -15.59 -12.99
C LYS A 107 -12.15 -14.88 -11.73
N ILE A 108 -12.31 -13.55 -11.78
CA ILE A 108 -12.88 -12.79 -10.66
C ILE A 108 -14.32 -13.25 -10.38
N ILE A 109 -15.14 -13.40 -11.42
CA ILE A 109 -16.52 -13.88 -11.29
C ILE A 109 -16.56 -15.32 -10.75
N GLU A 110 -15.67 -16.21 -11.20
CA GLU A 110 -15.55 -17.59 -10.70
C GLU A 110 -15.23 -17.62 -9.19
N ILE A 111 -14.27 -16.82 -8.75
CA ILE A 111 -13.87 -16.70 -7.33
C ILE A 111 -15.00 -16.08 -6.49
N ASN A 112 -15.83 -15.26 -7.11
CA ASN A 112 -16.99 -14.59 -6.52
C ASN A 112 -16.63 -13.82 -5.21
N PRO A 113 -15.72 -12.83 -5.27
CA PRO A 113 -15.45 -11.97 -4.12
C PRO A 113 -16.61 -10.99 -3.90
N GLN A 114 -16.76 -10.47 -2.70
CA GLN A 114 -17.71 -9.40 -2.39
C GLN A 114 -17.26 -8.05 -2.96
N VAL A 115 -15.94 -7.83 -2.96
CA VAL A 115 -15.32 -6.60 -3.45
C VAL A 115 -14.05 -6.90 -4.26
N LEU A 116 -13.75 -6.01 -5.22
CA LEU A 116 -12.46 -5.90 -5.88
C LEU A 116 -11.83 -4.57 -5.46
N ILE A 117 -10.62 -4.61 -4.89
CA ILE A 117 -9.88 -3.43 -4.45
C ILE A 117 -8.76 -3.16 -5.46
N LEU A 118 -8.75 -1.95 -6.02
CA LEU A 118 -7.77 -1.43 -6.98
C LEU A 118 -7.20 -0.11 -6.48
N THR A 119 -6.17 0.41 -7.17
CA THR A 119 -5.82 1.84 -7.08
C THR A 119 -6.46 2.63 -8.21
N GLY A 120 -6.52 3.96 -8.12
CA GLY A 120 -7.18 4.83 -9.10
C GLY A 120 -6.58 4.77 -10.51
N ASN A 121 -5.34 4.27 -10.65
CA ASN A 121 -4.71 4.05 -11.95
C ASN A 121 -4.92 2.63 -12.53
N GLY A 122 -5.74 1.80 -11.88
CA GLY A 122 -6.18 0.48 -12.36
C GLY A 122 -7.30 0.57 -13.40
N ALA A 123 -7.82 -0.59 -13.81
CA ALA A 123 -8.94 -0.71 -14.75
C ALA A 123 -10.30 -0.50 -14.06
N VAL A 124 -10.49 0.59 -13.33
CA VAL A 124 -11.64 0.82 -12.43
C VAL A 124 -12.97 0.82 -13.17
N GLU A 125 -13.13 1.66 -14.19
CA GLU A 125 -14.38 1.81 -14.94
C GLU A 125 -14.79 0.52 -15.66
N GLU A 126 -13.82 -0.17 -16.26
CA GLU A 126 -14.05 -1.44 -16.92
C GLU A 126 -14.46 -2.53 -15.91
N ALA A 127 -13.79 -2.58 -14.77
CA ALA A 127 -14.11 -3.50 -13.68
C ALA A 127 -15.53 -3.27 -13.15
N GLU A 128 -15.92 -2.02 -12.90
CA GLU A 128 -17.29 -1.70 -12.49
C GLU A 128 -18.32 -2.19 -13.51
N LYS A 129 -18.12 -1.87 -14.78
CA LYS A 129 -19.03 -2.26 -15.86
C LYS A 129 -19.19 -3.79 -15.93
N LYS A 130 -18.08 -4.55 -15.85
CA LYS A 130 -18.09 -6.01 -16.00
C LYS A 130 -18.54 -6.76 -14.75
N LEU A 131 -18.27 -6.24 -13.55
CA LEU A 131 -18.51 -6.93 -12.29
C LEU A 131 -19.87 -6.57 -11.63
N LYS A 132 -20.43 -5.40 -11.97
CA LYS A 132 -21.73 -4.94 -11.46
C LYS A 132 -22.87 -5.96 -11.62
N PRO A 133 -23.03 -6.66 -12.77
CA PRO A 133 -24.09 -7.66 -12.94
C PRO A 133 -23.99 -8.85 -11.96
N PHE A 134 -22.80 -9.10 -11.41
CA PHE A 134 -22.52 -10.19 -10.47
C PHE A 134 -22.52 -9.72 -9.01
N GLY A 135 -22.87 -8.45 -8.75
CA GLY A 135 -22.94 -7.88 -7.41
C GLY A 135 -21.58 -7.58 -6.76
N ILE A 136 -20.48 -7.78 -7.48
CA ILE A 136 -19.12 -7.52 -6.99
C ILE A 136 -18.87 -6.00 -7.03
N LYS A 137 -18.50 -5.42 -5.88
CA LYS A 137 -18.27 -3.97 -5.76
C LYS A 137 -16.80 -3.64 -6.05
N VAL A 138 -16.55 -2.54 -6.75
CA VAL A 138 -15.19 -2.06 -7.02
C VAL A 138 -14.88 -0.89 -6.09
N ILE A 139 -13.77 -1.00 -5.36
CA ILE A 139 -13.30 0.00 -4.39
C ILE A 139 -11.94 0.51 -4.85
N VAL A 140 -11.76 1.83 -4.83
CA VAL A 140 -10.46 2.46 -5.05
C VAL A 140 -9.81 2.76 -3.70
N CYS A 141 -8.60 2.20 -3.51
CA CYS A 141 -7.75 2.50 -2.37
C CYS A 141 -6.34 2.86 -2.85
N ASP A 142 -6.00 4.15 -2.77
CA ASP A 142 -4.73 4.70 -3.29
C ASP A 142 -3.62 4.68 -2.21
N SER A 143 -3.31 3.49 -1.70
CA SER A 143 -2.37 3.28 -0.59
C SER A 143 -0.91 3.66 -0.89
N TYR A 144 -0.62 4.11 -2.10
CA TYR A 144 0.72 4.57 -2.48
C TYR A 144 0.99 6.07 -2.19
N TYR A 145 -0.03 6.87 -1.84
CA TYR A 145 0.17 8.26 -1.42
C TYR A 145 0.44 8.34 0.09
N THR A 146 1.55 8.96 0.44
CA THR A 146 1.98 9.10 1.85
C THR A 146 1.03 10.01 2.64
N GLU A 147 0.54 11.06 1.99
CA GLU A 147 -0.41 12.03 2.55
C GLU A 147 -1.79 11.45 2.84
N ASP A 148 -2.17 10.39 2.14
CA ASP A 148 -3.46 9.71 2.30
C ASP A 148 -3.38 8.46 3.20
N PHE A 149 -2.24 8.22 3.86
CA PHE A 149 -2.02 7.00 4.65
C PHE A 149 -3.11 6.79 5.70
N GLU A 150 -3.41 7.80 6.52
CA GLU A 150 -4.46 7.73 7.55
C GLU A 150 -5.83 7.43 6.93
N LYS A 151 -6.20 8.13 5.85
CA LYS A 151 -7.45 7.92 5.14
C LYS A 151 -7.56 6.50 4.59
N ASN A 152 -6.47 5.98 3.99
CA ASN A 152 -6.45 4.64 3.41
C ASN A 152 -6.46 3.54 4.48
N CYS A 153 -5.77 3.73 5.62
CA CYS A 153 -5.87 2.81 6.75
C CYS A 153 -7.31 2.73 7.29
N LYS A 154 -7.97 3.87 7.51
CA LYS A 154 -9.36 3.92 7.96
C LYS A 154 -10.31 3.26 6.97
N LEU A 155 -10.11 3.50 5.67
CA LEU A 155 -10.88 2.86 4.60
C LEU A 155 -10.74 1.33 4.66
N ILE A 156 -9.52 0.82 4.68
CA ILE A 156 -9.25 -0.62 4.76
C ILE A 156 -9.80 -1.21 6.07
N GLY A 157 -9.62 -0.52 7.20
CA GLY A 157 -10.20 -0.92 8.49
C GLY A 157 -11.72 -1.08 8.42
N SER A 158 -12.41 -0.10 7.82
CA SER A 158 -13.87 -0.09 7.68
C SER A 158 -14.40 -1.14 6.70
N ILE A 159 -13.63 -1.55 5.69
CA ILE A 159 -13.99 -2.63 4.79
C ILE A 159 -14.02 -3.97 5.53
N PHE A 160 -13.00 -4.26 6.34
CA PHE A 160 -12.79 -5.56 6.97
C PHE A 160 -13.26 -5.64 8.43
N GLY A 161 -13.86 -4.59 8.99
CA GLY A 161 -14.25 -4.54 10.41
C GLY A 161 -13.04 -4.61 11.35
N LYS A 162 -11.95 -3.93 10.97
CA LYS A 162 -10.67 -3.89 11.67
C LYS A 162 -10.27 -2.45 12.05
N GLU A 163 -11.25 -1.62 12.36
CA GLU A 163 -11.07 -0.19 12.62
C GLU A 163 -10.03 0.05 13.72
N LYS A 164 -10.10 -0.71 14.81
CA LYS A 164 -9.14 -0.58 15.93
C LYS A 164 -7.70 -0.84 15.48
N ALA A 165 -7.47 -1.90 14.72
CA ALA A 165 -6.13 -2.23 14.22
C ALA A 165 -5.63 -1.18 13.21
N ALA A 166 -6.53 -0.63 12.40
CA ALA A 166 -6.23 0.46 11.47
C ALA A 166 -5.87 1.76 12.21
N ASP A 167 -6.59 2.09 13.28
CA ASP A 167 -6.29 3.26 14.13
C ASP A 167 -4.94 3.09 14.86
N GLU A 168 -4.63 1.91 15.39
CA GLU A 168 -3.35 1.60 16.02
C GLU A 168 -2.18 1.71 15.03
N LEU A 169 -2.33 1.18 13.81
CA LEU A 169 -1.35 1.31 12.73
C LEU A 169 -1.15 2.76 12.32
N THR A 170 -2.26 3.51 12.18
CA THR A 170 -2.24 4.93 11.85
C THR A 170 -1.47 5.72 12.89
N ALA A 171 -1.82 5.57 14.18
CA ALA A 171 -1.16 6.26 15.29
C ALA A 171 0.33 5.94 15.31
N TYR A 172 0.71 4.66 15.14
CA TYR A 172 2.12 4.25 15.13
C TYR A 172 2.99 5.04 14.15
N PHE A 173 2.50 5.30 12.93
CA PHE A 173 3.24 6.05 11.92
C PHE A 173 3.07 7.56 12.06
N MET A 174 1.84 8.03 12.34
CA MET A 174 1.56 9.47 12.41
C MET A 174 2.27 10.13 13.59
N ASP A 175 2.42 9.47 14.73
CA ASP A 175 3.18 9.98 15.88
C ASP A 175 4.65 10.24 15.52
N LYS A 176 5.26 9.37 14.70
CA LYS A 176 6.65 9.55 14.24
C LYS A 176 6.79 10.71 13.25
N LEU A 177 5.83 10.87 12.35
CA LEU A 177 5.80 12.03 11.45
C LEU A 177 5.57 13.34 12.21
N ALA A 178 4.68 13.31 13.22
CA ALA A 178 4.44 14.46 14.10
C ALA A 178 5.72 14.83 14.89
N TYR A 179 6.46 13.82 15.37
CA TYR A 179 7.77 14.05 16.02
C TYR A 179 8.74 14.73 15.05
N ILE A 180 8.91 14.23 13.83
CA ILE A 180 9.78 14.83 12.81
C ILE A 180 9.38 16.30 12.56
N ASN A 181 8.09 16.56 12.31
CA ASN A 181 7.57 17.89 12.06
C ASN A 181 7.85 18.85 13.23
N LYS A 182 7.65 18.39 14.46
CA LYS A 182 7.90 19.17 15.68
C LYS A 182 9.38 19.53 15.83
N GLN A 183 10.28 18.56 15.64
CA GLN A 183 11.72 18.77 15.81
C GLN A 183 12.33 19.64 14.71
N LEU A 184 11.76 19.59 13.51
CA LEU A 184 12.25 20.35 12.36
C LEU A 184 11.49 21.68 12.14
N ALA A 185 10.59 22.06 13.04
CA ALA A 185 9.88 23.34 12.96
C ALA A 185 10.88 24.52 13.00
N GLY A 186 10.89 25.36 11.96
CA GLY A 186 11.80 26.49 11.83
C GLY A 186 13.25 26.13 11.46
N VAL A 187 13.55 24.84 11.23
CA VAL A 187 14.87 24.42 10.74
C VAL A 187 14.95 24.67 9.24
N GLU A 188 16.08 25.18 8.76
CA GLU A 188 16.35 25.37 7.34
C GLU A 188 16.32 24.02 6.61
N LYS A 189 15.55 23.95 5.52
CA LYS A 189 15.39 22.72 4.74
C LYS A 189 16.64 22.43 3.91
N LYS A 190 17.10 21.19 3.94
CA LYS A 190 18.22 20.71 3.13
C LYS A 190 17.83 20.54 1.67
N LYS A 191 18.69 20.97 0.75
CA LYS A 191 18.50 20.78 -0.70
C LYS A 191 18.71 19.32 -1.09
N VAL A 192 17.67 18.66 -1.57
CA VAL A 192 17.67 17.22 -1.89
C VAL A 192 17.41 17.01 -3.37
N TYR A 193 18.26 16.22 -4.01
CA TYR A 193 17.97 15.57 -5.28
C TYR A 193 17.49 14.14 -5.02
N PHE A 194 16.29 13.82 -5.51
CA PHE A 194 15.78 12.45 -5.48
C PHE A 194 15.95 11.82 -6.86
N GLU A 195 16.56 10.63 -6.91
CA GLU A 195 16.75 9.88 -8.14
C GLU A 195 16.09 8.50 -8.06
N TYR A 196 15.17 8.23 -8.99
CA TYR A 196 14.45 6.97 -9.03
C TYR A 196 15.23 5.90 -9.83
N ARG A 197 14.98 5.78 -11.12
CA ARG A 197 15.52 4.69 -11.96
C ARG A 197 16.87 5.01 -12.60
N ARG A 198 17.03 6.21 -13.12
CA ARG A 198 18.18 6.66 -13.88
C ARG A 198 18.48 8.11 -13.57
N ILE A 199 19.65 8.57 -13.97
CA ILE A 199 20.01 9.98 -13.89
C ILE A 199 18.90 10.85 -14.54
N GLY A 200 18.52 11.94 -13.87
CA GLY A 200 17.46 12.83 -14.31
C GLY A 200 16.03 12.30 -14.08
N SER A 201 15.84 11.06 -13.64
CA SER A 201 14.50 10.58 -13.25
C SER A 201 14.22 10.92 -11.79
N THR A 202 13.48 12.02 -11.55
CA THR A 202 13.27 12.62 -10.23
C THR A 202 11.80 12.58 -9.79
N THR A 203 11.46 13.34 -8.76
CA THR A 203 10.09 13.55 -8.28
C THR A 203 9.77 15.05 -8.26
N ILE A 204 8.51 15.39 -8.51
CA ILE A 204 8.00 16.76 -8.59
C ILE A 204 6.69 16.88 -7.81
N PRO A 205 6.18 18.08 -7.52
CA PRO A 205 4.88 18.25 -6.86
C PRO A 205 3.77 17.43 -7.52
N GLY A 206 2.95 16.74 -6.70
CA GLY A 206 1.89 15.85 -7.18
C GLY A 206 2.35 14.43 -7.55
N ASN A 207 3.66 14.18 -7.65
CA ASN A 207 4.18 12.82 -7.79
C ASN A 207 4.21 12.11 -6.43
N TYR A 208 3.92 10.82 -6.40
CA TYR A 208 3.78 10.03 -5.17
C TYR A 208 5.07 9.87 -4.33
N PHE A 209 6.25 10.27 -4.84
CA PHE A 209 7.48 10.32 -4.04
C PHE A 209 7.75 11.70 -3.42
N TYR A 210 7.08 12.74 -3.91
CA TYR A 210 7.42 14.11 -3.54
C TYR A 210 7.25 14.36 -2.03
N LYS A 211 6.15 13.91 -1.46
CA LYS A 211 5.86 14.09 -0.03
C LYS A 211 6.83 13.35 0.89
N MET A 212 7.46 12.27 0.42
CA MET A 212 8.52 11.58 1.16
C MET A 212 9.66 12.54 1.55
N ILE A 213 10.09 13.39 0.60
CA ILE A 213 11.16 14.37 0.84
C ILE A 213 10.68 15.51 1.72
N GLU A 214 9.46 16.02 1.48
CA GLU A 214 8.90 17.12 2.27
C GLU A 214 8.71 16.74 3.74
N TYR A 215 8.12 15.57 4.02
CA TYR A 215 7.90 15.07 5.38
C TYR A 215 9.21 14.76 6.12
N ALA A 216 10.27 14.43 5.37
CA ALA A 216 11.61 14.27 5.91
C ALA A 216 12.32 15.61 6.21
N GLY A 217 11.68 16.76 5.95
CA GLY A 217 12.28 18.10 6.13
C GLY A 217 13.19 18.54 4.98
N GLY A 218 13.20 17.80 3.86
CA GLY A 218 13.97 18.17 2.67
C GLY A 218 13.27 19.20 1.79
N ALA A 219 14.05 19.97 1.04
CA ALA A 219 13.62 20.81 -0.07
C ALA A 219 14.04 20.13 -1.37
N ASN A 220 13.09 19.60 -2.12
CA ASN A 220 13.38 19.02 -3.43
C ASN A 220 13.83 20.10 -4.39
N ILE A 221 15.02 19.95 -4.99
CA ILE A 221 15.58 20.94 -5.91
C ILE A 221 14.79 21.11 -7.22
N PHE A 222 13.84 20.22 -7.49
CA PHE A 222 12.94 20.24 -8.65
C PHE A 222 11.47 20.52 -8.27
N SER A 223 11.23 21.29 -7.20
CA SER A 223 9.88 21.70 -6.79
C SER A 223 9.14 22.58 -7.80
N ASP A 224 9.84 23.18 -8.75
CA ASP A 224 9.34 24.02 -9.84
C ASP A 224 9.23 23.28 -11.19
N ALA A 225 9.75 22.07 -11.29
CA ALA A 225 9.74 21.30 -12.53
C ALA A 225 8.33 20.75 -12.85
N LYS A 226 8.05 20.61 -14.15
CA LYS A 226 6.78 20.10 -14.67
C LYS A 226 6.87 18.67 -15.20
N ASN A 227 8.09 18.11 -15.25
CA ASN A 227 8.36 16.77 -15.75
C ASN A 227 9.28 16.03 -14.77
N VAL A 228 8.99 14.76 -14.52
CA VAL A 228 9.82 13.89 -13.69
C VAL A 228 11.13 13.47 -14.36
N ASN A 229 11.29 13.67 -15.66
CA ASN A 229 12.55 13.53 -16.36
C ASN A 229 13.14 14.93 -16.61
N VAL A 230 14.24 15.20 -15.93
CA VAL A 230 14.97 16.48 -15.97
C VAL A 230 16.33 16.30 -16.65
N ASP A 231 16.88 17.40 -17.14
CA ASP A 231 18.21 17.41 -17.72
C ASP A 231 19.26 17.16 -16.61
N PRO A 232 20.19 16.20 -16.79
CA PRO A 232 21.28 15.96 -15.84
C PRO A 232 22.15 17.20 -15.55
N GLU A 233 22.35 18.12 -16.50
CA GLU A 233 23.12 19.36 -16.28
C GLU A 233 22.42 20.27 -15.27
N SER A 234 21.07 20.31 -15.29
CA SER A 234 20.30 21.10 -14.31
C SER A 234 20.44 20.60 -12.87
N ILE A 235 20.84 19.34 -12.66
CA ILE A 235 21.12 18.80 -11.32
C ILE A 235 22.43 19.44 -10.78
N ILE A 236 23.45 19.55 -11.64
CA ILE A 236 24.72 20.17 -11.31
C ILE A 236 24.51 21.66 -10.99
N GLU A 237 23.76 22.38 -11.82
CA GLU A 237 23.45 23.80 -11.64
C GLU A 237 22.71 24.08 -10.33
N ARG A 238 21.75 23.23 -9.95
CA ARG A 238 20.95 23.35 -8.72
C ARG A 238 21.71 22.94 -7.47
N ASN A 239 22.83 22.26 -7.64
CA ASN A 239 23.80 21.87 -6.62
C ASN A 239 23.13 21.34 -5.33
N PRO A 240 22.59 20.11 -5.29
CA PRO A 240 22.00 19.53 -4.10
C PRO A 240 23.02 19.27 -3.00
N GLU A 241 22.62 19.49 -1.75
CA GLU A 241 23.40 19.12 -0.56
C GLU A 241 23.34 17.60 -0.27
N TYR A 242 22.25 16.95 -0.70
CA TYR A 242 21.99 15.51 -0.49
C TYR A 242 21.41 14.86 -1.74
N ILE A 243 21.80 13.62 -1.97
CA ILE A 243 21.23 12.76 -3.01
C ILE A 243 20.52 11.58 -2.32
N ILE A 244 19.25 11.36 -2.64
CA ILE A 244 18.48 10.18 -2.23
C ILE A 244 18.25 9.34 -3.49
N LYS A 245 18.85 8.16 -3.56
CA LYS A 245 18.79 7.26 -4.72
C LYS A 245 18.04 6.00 -4.37
N VAL A 246 16.99 5.67 -5.15
CA VAL A 246 16.36 4.35 -5.07
C VAL A 246 17.22 3.32 -5.79
N SER A 247 17.64 2.30 -5.06
CA SER A 247 18.42 1.16 -5.59
C SER A 247 17.49 0.02 -6.02
N ASN A 248 18.01 -0.96 -6.74
CA ASN A 248 17.38 -2.22 -7.14
C ASN A 248 15.92 -2.12 -7.65
N VAL A 249 15.67 -1.21 -8.58
CA VAL A 249 14.30 -0.96 -9.12
C VAL A 249 13.76 -2.04 -10.07
N ASN A 250 14.57 -3.01 -10.45
CA ASN A 250 14.23 -4.06 -11.42
C ASN A 250 14.31 -5.46 -10.79
N VAL A 251 13.93 -5.61 -9.53
CA VAL A 251 14.00 -6.88 -8.82
C VAL A 251 12.65 -7.61 -8.86
N GLN A 252 12.69 -8.92 -8.78
CA GLN A 252 11.52 -9.78 -8.72
C GLN A 252 10.82 -9.65 -7.36
N SER A 253 11.60 -9.56 -6.28
CA SER A 253 11.09 -9.27 -4.94
C SER A 253 11.72 -7.99 -4.40
N THR A 254 10.88 -7.11 -3.86
CA THR A 254 11.36 -5.88 -3.24
C THR A 254 11.82 -6.09 -1.79
N TYR A 255 11.38 -7.18 -1.17
CA TYR A 255 11.73 -7.56 0.20
C TYR A 255 13.21 -7.93 0.35
N GLU A 256 13.84 -8.43 -0.71
CA GLU A 256 15.27 -8.74 -0.69
C GLU A 256 16.08 -7.46 -0.98
N PRO A 257 16.97 -7.04 -0.05
CA PRO A 257 17.79 -5.85 -0.26
C PRO A 257 18.87 -6.08 -1.31
N PRO A 258 19.41 -5.03 -1.95
CA PRO A 258 20.60 -5.15 -2.78
C PRO A 258 21.80 -5.57 -1.94
N THR A 259 22.70 -6.32 -2.56
CA THR A 259 23.97 -6.70 -1.93
C THR A 259 24.85 -5.48 -1.66
N ALA A 260 25.79 -5.61 -0.72
CA ALA A 260 26.74 -4.53 -0.42
C ALA A 260 27.57 -4.12 -1.64
N ASP A 261 27.90 -5.06 -2.52
CA ASP A 261 28.69 -4.76 -3.72
C ASP A 261 27.84 -4.06 -4.80
N GLU A 262 26.58 -4.41 -4.96
CA GLU A 262 25.65 -3.66 -5.82
C GLU A 262 25.47 -2.21 -5.31
N GLN A 263 25.32 -2.01 -4.00
CA GLN A 263 25.23 -0.68 -3.40
C GLN A 263 26.49 0.15 -3.62
N LYS A 264 27.68 -0.44 -3.44
CA LYS A 264 28.96 0.22 -3.74
C LYS A 264 29.09 0.58 -5.21
N ALA A 265 28.65 -0.31 -6.11
CA ALA A 265 28.68 -0.06 -7.56
C ALA A 265 27.78 1.13 -7.95
N ILE A 266 26.57 1.23 -7.36
CA ILE A 266 25.68 2.39 -7.57
C ILE A 266 26.33 3.69 -7.08
N LEU A 267 26.97 3.68 -5.91
CA LEU A 267 27.67 4.86 -5.39
C LEU A 267 28.86 5.26 -6.28
N ALA A 268 29.63 4.28 -6.75
CA ALA A 268 30.75 4.53 -7.65
C ALA A 268 30.25 5.12 -8.99
N GLU A 269 29.16 4.60 -9.53
CA GLU A 269 28.51 5.14 -10.74
C GLU A 269 28.12 6.61 -10.55
N ILE A 270 27.44 6.97 -9.44
CA ILE A 270 27.03 8.34 -9.17
C ILE A 270 28.25 9.25 -9.04
N LYS A 271 29.29 8.84 -8.32
CA LYS A 271 30.50 9.64 -8.10
C LYS A 271 31.35 9.86 -9.36
N ASN A 272 31.29 8.92 -10.30
CA ASN A 272 32.05 8.98 -11.55
C ASN A 272 31.29 9.63 -12.71
N ARG A 273 30.10 10.18 -12.49
CA ARG A 273 29.35 10.89 -13.53
C ARG A 273 30.11 12.17 -13.94
N PRO A 274 30.20 12.46 -15.23
CA PRO A 274 30.88 13.68 -15.71
C PRO A 274 30.34 14.95 -15.04
N GLY A 275 31.24 15.76 -14.45
CA GLY A 275 30.91 17.02 -13.79
C GLY A 275 30.29 16.93 -12.39
N TRP A 276 29.99 15.71 -11.90
CA TRP A 276 29.36 15.52 -10.58
C TRP A 276 30.33 15.67 -9.40
N ASP A 277 31.63 15.65 -9.66
CA ASP A 277 32.67 16.00 -8.70
C ASP A 277 32.53 17.46 -8.17
N SER A 278 31.82 18.32 -8.91
CA SER A 278 31.48 19.69 -8.49
C SER A 278 30.25 19.75 -7.57
N VAL A 279 29.39 18.71 -7.49
CA VAL A 279 28.15 18.69 -6.70
C VAL A 279 28.45 18.48 -5.22
N ASP A 280 27.89 19.33 -4.35
CA ASP A 280 28.14 19.32 -2.90
C ASP A 280 27.80 17.97 -2.25
N ALA A 281 26.69 17.33 -2.65
CA ALA A 281 26.33 16.01 -2.17
C ALA A 281 27.40 14.95 -2.48
N VAL A 282 28.05 15.03 -3.64
CA VAL A 282 29.11 14.10 -4.06
C VAL A 282 30.41 14.43 -3.32
N LYS A 283 30.84 15.70 -3.30
CA LYS A 283 32.03 16.17 -2.54
C LYS A 283 32.00 15.73 -1.09
N ASN A 284 30.84 15.91 -0.43
CA ASN A 284 30.66 15.68 0.99
C ASN A 284 30.20 14.24 1.30
N ASN A 285 30.12 13.36 0.30
CA ASN A 285 29.64 11.98 0.44
C ASN A 285 28.24 11.87 1.08
N LYS A 286 27.34 12.81 0.75
CA LYS A 286 25.96 12.90 1.25
C LYS A 286 24.98 12.22 0.29
N ILE A 287 25.16 10.92 0.10
CA ILE A 287 24.35 10.07 -0.79
C ILE A 287 23.75 8.95 0.04
N LEU A 288 22.41 8.88 0.07
CA LEU A 288 21.64 7.80 0.71
C LEU A 288 21.01 6.93 -0.38
N LEU A 289 21.32 5.64 -0.36
CA LEU A 289 20.60 4.65 -1.15
C LEU A 289 19.46 4.07 -0.31
N LEU A 290 18.29 3.98 -0.90
CA LEU A 290 17.11 3.29 -0.36
C LEU A 290 16.75 2.13 -1.27
N SER A 291 16.44 0.96 -0.73
CA SER A 291 15.93 -0.15 -1.53
C SER A 291 14.55 0.19 -2.13
N HIS A 292 14.18 -0.56 -3.15
CA HIS A 292 12.86 -0.42 -3.77
C HIS A 292 11.71 -0.68 -2.78
N TYR A 293 11.91 -1.50 -1.75
CA TYR A 293 10.93 -1.75 -0.69
C TYR A 293 10.57 -0.47 0.07
N LEU A 294 11.56 0.35 0.42
CA LEU A 294 11.39 1.55 1.27
C LEU A 294 10.78 2.78 0.55
N HIS A 295 10.41 2.66 -0.73
CA HIS A 295 9.83 3.78 -1.48
C HIS A 295 8.37 3.56 -1.90
N GLY A 296 7.80 2.40 -1.62
CA GLY A 296 6.44 2.03 -2.03
C GLY A 296 5.49 1.79 -0.85
N GLY A 297 4.19 1.94 -1.07
CA GLY A 297 3.15 1.63 -0.08
C GLY A 297 3.35 2.30 1.29
N ALA A 298 2.97 1.61 2.35
CA ALA A 298 3.15 2.06 3.72
C ALA A 298 4.64 2.09 4.14
N SER A 299 5.48 1.23 3.57
CA SER A 299 6.92 1.22 3.83
C SER A 299 7.63 2.50 3.37
N LYS A 300 7.01 3.32 2.50
CA LYS A 300 7.48 4.67 2.17
C LYS A 300 7.53 5.60 3.40
N LEU A 301 6.66 5.41 4.39
CA LEU A 301 6.75 6.15 5.65
C LEU A 301 8.03 5.81 6.40
N VAL A 302 8.43 4.55 6.39
CA VAL A 302 9.73 4.12 6.93
C VAL A 302 10.87 4.75 6.14
N GLY A 303 10.80 4.72 4.81
CA GLY A 303 11.76 5.41 3.94
C GLY A 303 11.87 6.92 4.23
N THR A 304 10.72 7.58 4.50
CA THR A 304 10.68 8.99 4.94
C THR A 304 11.48 9.20 6.23
N MET A 305 11.36 8.28 7.20
CA MET A 305 12.08 8.36 8.48
C MET A 305 13.59 8.16 8.30
N TYR A 306 14.01 7.26 7.41
CA TYR A 306 15.43 7.12 7.05
C TYR A 306 15.97 8.40 6.41
N VAL A 307 15.23 9.00 5.47
CA VAL A 307 15.63 10.28 4.87
C VAL A 307 15.72 11.36 5.93
N ALA A 308 14.72 11.52 6.80
CA ALA A 308 14.72 12.50 7.86
C ALA A 308 15.94 12.37 8.80
N LYS A 309 16.18 11.14 9.28
CA LYS A 309 17.35 10.85 10.16
C LYS A 309 18.67 11.11 9.43
N TYR A 310 18.76 10.80 8.14
CA TYR A 310 19.95 11.06 7.32
C TYR A 310 20.21 12.55 7.10
N LEU A 311 19.16 13.35 6.89
CA LEU A 311 19.28 14.79 6.70
C LEU A 311 19.61 15.53 8.03
N TYR A 312 19.07 15.05 9.15
CA TYR A 312 19.09 15.74 10.44
C TYR A 312 19.39 14.80 11.62
N PRO A 313 20.55 14.10 11.63
CA PRO A 313 20.84 13.11 12.65
C PRO A 313 20.82 13.69 14.08
N ASP A 314 21.35 14.91 14.25
CA ASP A 314 21.45 15.59 15.55
C ASP A 314 20.12 16.20 16.03
N LYS A 315 19.16 16.44 15.13
CA LYS A 315 17.84 17.00 15.46
C LYS A 315 16.81 15.94 15.79
N LEU A 316 17.06 14.70 15.41
CA LEU A 316 16.13 13.58 15.53
C LEU A 316 16.75 12.43 16.36
N PRO A 317 17.26 12.68 17.59
CA PRO A 317 17.95 11.66 18.37
C PRO A 317 17.06 10.46 18.66
N ASP A 318 15.76 10.67 18.96
CA ASP A 318 14.80 9.61 19.33
C ASP A 318 14.09 8.96 18.12
N LEU A 319 14.50 9.32 16.89
CA LEU A 319 14.00 8.66 15.68
C LEU A 319 14.92 7.50 15.31
N HIS A 320 14.41 6.28 15.41
CA HIS A 320 15.14 5.04 15.11
C HIS A 320 14.50 4.34 13.90
N PRO A 321 14.79 4.77 12.66
CA PRO A 321 14.11 4.26 11.46
C PRO A 321 14.34 2.76 11.23
N GLU A 322 15.49 2.22 11.62
CA GLU A 322 15.80 0.78 11.51
C GLU A 322 14.89 -0.05 12.43
N GLN A 323 14.61 0.43 13.67
CA GLN A 323 13.66 -0.25 14.56
C GLN A 323 12.23 -0.16 14.01
N VAL A 324 11.85 0.97 13.41
CA VAL A 324 10.53 1.11 12.75
C VAL A 324 10.41 0.16 11.57
N PHE A 325 11.48 -0.03 10.81
CA PHE A 325 11.51 -0.98 9.71
C PHE A 325 11.39 -2.43 10.19
N LYS A 326 12.11 -2.79 11.25
CA LYS A 326 11.99 -4.10 11.89
C LYS A 326 10.57 -4.35 12.37
N ASP A 327 9.96 -3.40 13.08
CA ASP A 327 8.57 -3.50 13.54
C ASP A 327 7.60 -3.66 12.34
N TRP A 328 7.82 -2.91 11.25
CA TRP A 328 7.01 -3.04 10.04
C TRP A 328 7.08 -4.45 9.47
N LEU A 329 8.26 -5.02 9.32
CA LEU A 329 8.44 -6.36 8.78
C LEU A 329 7.90 -7.45 9.74
N GLU A 330 8.33 -7.46 11.00
CA GLU A 330 8.04 -8.55 11.93
C GLU A 330 6.61 -8.48 12.49
N LYS A 331 6.18 -7.30 12.94
CA LYS A 331 4.90 -7.12 13.62
C LYS A 331 3.73 -6.96 12.63
N TYR A 332 3.93 -6.20 11.54
CA TYR A 332 2.85 -5.84 10.64
C TYR A 332 2.82 -6.68 9.35
N GLN A 333 3.98 -7.11 8.85
CA GLN A 333 4.03 -7.93 7.64
C GLN A 333 4.28 -9.42 7.93
N HIS A 334 4.62 -9.81 9.16
CA HIS A 334 4.94 -11.17 9.57
C HIS A 334 6.09 -11.77 8.76
N LEU A 335 7.04 -10.93 8.37
CA LEU A 335 8.26 -11.27 7.67
C LEU A 335 9.46 -11.15 8.61
N SER A 336 10.50 -11.93 8.37
CA SER A 336 11.76 -11.78 9.13
C SER A 336 12.41 -10.43 8.79
N TYR A 337 12.98 -9.77 9.79
CA TYR A 337 13.77 -8.59 9.53
C TYR A 337 15.04 -8.94 8.72
N ILE A 338 15.33 -8.13 7.70
CA ILE A 338 16.52 -8.25 6.86
C ILE A 338 17.21 -6.87 6.79
N GLU A 339 18.49 -6.83 7.13
CA GLU A 339 19.32 -5.64 6.98
C GLU A 339 19.69 -5.36 5.52
N GLY A 340 20.14 -4.13 5.22
CA GLY A 340 20.73 -3.78 3.92
C GLY A 340 19.80 -3.04 2.98
N HIS A 341 18.64 -2.62 3.46
CA HIS A 341 17.71 -1.79 2.67
C HIS A 341 18.15 -0.32 2.51
N THR A 342 19.21 0.07 3.20
CA THR A 342 19.83 1.41 3.10
C THR A 342 21.35 1.31 2.96
N TYR A 343 21.95 2.33 2.33
CA TYR A 343 23.38 2.56 2.36
C TYR A 343 23.66 4.08 2.42
N PRO A 344 24.44 4.63 3.41
CA PRO A 344 25.04 3.86 4.50
C PRO A 344 24.00 3.12 5.34
N LYS A 345 24.43 2.06 6.01
CA LYS A 345 23.58 1.30 6.94
C LYS A 345 23.25 2.15 8.16
N PHE A 346 22.03 1.99 8.66
CA PHE A 346 21.61 2.44 9.98
C PHE A 346 21.65 1.24 10.93
N ASN A 347 21.93 1.46 12.19
CA ASN A 347 21.85 0.43 13.21
C ASN A 347 20.54 0.56 14.00
N LEU A 348 20.10 -0.52 14.64
CA LEU A 348 18.85 -0.53 15.42
C LEU A 348 18.76 0.55 16.51
N ASN A 349 19.91 1.05 16.95
CA ASN A 349 20.02 2.06 18.03
C ASN A 349 20.39 3.47 17.50
N ASP A 350 20.50 3.67 16.17
CA ASP A 350 20.83 4.96 15.57
C ASP A 350 19.64 5.92 15.51
#